data_427fe09ad6892cbf570c86c5c6047e60
#
_entry.id   427fe09ad6892cbf570c86c5c6047e60
#
_cell.length_a   1.000
_cell.length_b   1.000
_cell.length_c   1.000
_cell.angle_alpha   90.00
_cell.angle_beta   90.00
_cell.angle_gamma   90.00
#
_symmetry.space_group_name_H-M   'P 1'
#
loop_
_entity.id
_entity.type
_entity.pdbx_description
1 polymer ?
#
loop_
_entity_poly.entity_id
_entity_poly.type
_entity_poly.pdbx_seq_one_letter_code
_entity_poly.pdbx_strand_id
1 'polypeptide(L)'
;MPVGEVGNIYALANILRCRVGSLPMKYLGMPLGTPYKTASVWNPILERMEKKLSDWKRLYLSKGGRLTLLKSTLSSLPTYYLSLFVIPIAVADRLKRTQRNLLWGSSEECFKYPLVAWEKVCLPIDSGGLGIKKLVHFNRALLGKWLWRFGREGTHLWRRAIATKYGEGQGGVDD
;
A
#
# COMPACT_ATOMS: atom_id res chain seq x y z
N MET A 1 9.48 0.41 22.07
CA MET A 1 10.55 0.85 21.17
C MET A 1 10.74 2.35 21.37
N PRO A 2 11.95 2.85 21.65
CA PRO A 2 12.18 4.28 21.81
C PRO A 2 12.11 5.01 20.47
N VAL A 3 11.65 6.26 20.51
CA VAL A 3 11.79 7.22 19.41
C VAL A 3 12.86 8.21 19.86
N GLY A 4 14.04 8.19 19.23
CA GLY A 4 15.22 8.93 19.65
C GLY A 4 16.09 8.19 20.69
N GLU A 5 17.08 8.87 21.25
CA GLU A 5 17.97 8.31 22.29
C GLU A 5 17.30 8.39 23.66
N VAL A 6 17.09 7.24 24.28
CA VAL A 6 16.49 7.14 25.62
C VAL A 6 17.43 6.34 26.52
N GLY A 7 18.17 7.03 27.39
CA GLY A 7 19.19 6.41 28.27
C GLY A 7 18.62 5.46 29.33
N ASN A 8 17.35 5.61 29.71
CA ASN A 8 16.71 4.84 30.80
C ASN A 8 15.60 3.87 30.32
N ILE A 9 15.70 3.38 29.07
CA ILE A 9 14.67 2.56 28.42
C ILE A 9 14.29 1.32 29.24
N TYR A 10 15.25 0.66 29.88
CA TYR A 10 14.98 -0.54 30.68
C TYR A 10 14.24 -0.22 31.99
N ALA A 11 14.54 0.92 32.61
CA ALA A 11 13.81 1.38 33.79
C ALA A 11 12.35 1.69 33.45
N LEU A 12 12.11 2.37 32.33
CA LEU A 12 10.76 2.66 31.83
C LEU A 12 10.02 1.38 31.44
N ALA A 13 10.67 0.44 30.78
CA ALA A 13 10.08 -0.85 30.42
C ALA A 13 9.67 -1.66 31.67
N ASN A 14 10.45 -1.60 32.74
CA ASN A 14 10.13 -2.25 34.02
C ASN A 14 8.91 -1.61 34.69
N ILE A 15 8.81 -0.30 34.71
CA ILE A 15 7.64 0.44 35.23
C ILE A 15 6.38 0.08 34.45
N LEU A 16 6.49 0.04 33.10
CA LEU A 16 5.37 -0.29 32.22
C LEU A 16 5.12 -1.80 32.10
N ARG A 17 5.89 -2.65 32.76
CA ARG A 17 5.85 -4.13 32.68
C ARG A 17 5.82 -4.63 31.22
N CYS A 18 6.59 -4.01 30.35
CA CYS A 18 6.67 -4.38 28.94
C CYS A 18 8.10 -4.74 28.54
N ARG A 19 8.23 -5.50 27.45
CA ARG A 19 9.54 -5.86 26.89
C ARG A 19 10.03 -4.77 25.95
N VAL A 20 11.33 -4.49 25.97
CA VAL A 20 11.98 -3.62 24.97
C VAL A 20 12.12 -4.42 23.68
N GLY A 21 11.40 -3.99 22.64
CA GLY A 21 11.48 -4.61 21.32
C GLY A 21 12.57 -3.97 20.47
N SER A 22 13.16 -4.75 19.56
CA SER A 22 14.12 -4.29 18.54
C SER A 22 13.50 -4.35 17.14
N LEU A 23 14.00 -3.49 16.24
CA LEU A 23 13.65 -3.54 14.81
C LEU A 23 14.57 -4.54 14.07
N PRO A 24 14.08 -5.20 13.02
CA PRO A 24 12.73 -5.11 12.45
C PRO A 24 11.70 -5.94 13.24
N MET A 25 10.46 -5.42 13.34
CA MET A 25 9.35 -6.12 13.98
C MET A 25 8.07 -6.07 13.13
N LYS A 26 7.16 -7.02 13.36
CA LYS A 26 5.83 -6.97 12.70
C LYS A 26 4.82 -6.30 13.63
N TYR A 27 4.12 -5.29 13.11
CA TYR A 27 3.01 -4.63 13.80
C TYR A 27 1.79 -4.59 12.88
N LEU A 28 0.68 -5.15 13.32
CA LEU A 28 -0.56 -5.31 12.52
C LEU A 28 -0.30 -5.92 11.12
N GLY A 29 0.61 -6.89 11.07
CA GLY A 29 0.98 -7.56 9.82
C GLY A 29 1.99 -6.80 8.94
N MET A 30 2.44 -5.62 9.37
CA MET A 30 3.41 -4.80 8.63
C MET A 30 4.80 -4.89 9.23
N PRO A 31 5.85 -4.95 8.41
CA PRO A 31 7.22 -4.87 8.86
C PRO A 31 7.56 -3.41 9.22
N LEU A 32 7.89 -3.17 10.49
CA LEU A 32 8.44 -1.91 10.96
C LEU A 32 9.97 -1.99 10.98
N GLY A 33 10.63 -0.88 10.62
CA GLY A 33 12.09 -0.79 10.62
C GLY A 33 12.77 -1.35 9.38
N THR A 34 12.02 -1.75 8.36
CA THR A 34 12.58 -2.08 7.04
C THR A 34 12.75 -0.81 6.20
N PRO A 35 13.76 -0.74 5.32
CA PRO A 35 13.92 0.38 4.39
C PRO A 35 12.65 0.58 3.55
N TYR A 36 12.21 1.82 3.42
CA TYR A 36 10.90 2.18 2.83
C TYR A 36 10.73 1.83 1.33
N LYS A 37 11.83 1.58 0.62
CA LYS A 37 11.84 1.17 -0.80
C LYS A 37 12.01 -0.34 -1.01
N THR A 38 12.04 -1.14 0.05
CA THR A 38 12.32 -2.56 -0.07
C THR A 38 11.16 -3.31 -0.71
N ALA A 39 11.40 -3.97 -1.83
CA ALA A 39 10.37 -4.72 -2.55
C ALA A 39 9.80 -5.90 -1.73
N SER A 40 10.60 -6.52 -0.86
CA SER A 40 10.16 -7.64 -0.02
C SER A 40 9.05 -7.30 0.98
N VAL A 41 8.90 -6.02 1.34
CA VAL A 41 7.78 -5.52 2.15
C VAL A 41 6.43 -5.89 1.51
N TRP A 42 6.38 -5.97 0.18
CA TRP A 42 5.18 -6.23 -0.60
C TRP A 42 4.84 -7.72 -0.79
N ASN A 43 5.77 -8.64 -0.45
CA ASN A 43 5.57 -10.09 -0.63
C ASN A 43 4.27 -10.58 0.02
N PRO A 44 3.90 -10.21 1.28
CA PRO A 44 2.66 -10.69 1.89
C PRO A 44 1.40 -10.27 1.13
N ILE A 45 1.44 -9.12 0.45
CA ILE A 45 0.31 -8.65 -0.37
C ILE A 45 0.24 -9.43 -1.68
N LEU A 46 1.39 -9.66 -2.33
CA LEU A 46 1.48 -10.46 -3.55
C LEU A 46 0.96 -11.88 -3.32
N GLU A 47 1.42 -12.54 -2.25
CA GLU A 47 0.99 -13.88 -1.86
C GLU A 47 -0.53 -13.94 -1.58
N ARG A 48 -1.07 -12.96 -0.84
CA ARG A 48 -2.51 -12.88 -0.58
C ARG A 48 -3.32 -12.71 -1.86
N MET A 49 -2.84 -11.90 -2.81
CA MET A 49 -3.51 -11.71 -4.10
C MET A 49 -3.44 -12.98 -4.93
N GLU A 50 -2.31 -13.66 -5.00
CA GLU A 50 -2.14 -14.93 -5.71
C GLU A 50 -3.03 -16.03 -5.12
N LYS A 51 -3.09 -16.14 -3.79
CA LYS A 51 -4.00 -17.08 -3.11
C LYS A 51 -5.46 -16.81 -3.47
N LYS A 52 -5.92 -15.56 -3.39
CA LYS A 52 -7.28 -15.19 -3.78
C LYS A 52 -7.57 -15.52 -5.23
N LEU A 53 -6.62 -15.27 -6.13
CA LEU A 53 -6.77 -15.62 -7.54
C LEU A 53 -6.86 -17.12 -7.77
N SER A 54 -6.06 -17.93 -7.07
CA SER A 54 -6.12 -19.40 -7.20
C SER A 54 -7.49 -19.94 -6.79
N ASP A 55 -8.10 -19.39 -5.72
CA ASP A 55 -9.44 -19.73 -5.30
C ASP A 55 -10.49 -19.36 -6.36
N TRP A 56 -10.35 -18.16 -6.98
CA TRP A 56 -11.30 -17.66 -7.98
C TRP A 56 -11.12 -18.27 -9.36
N LYS A 57 -9.95 -18.77 -9.73
CA LYS A 57 -9.72 -19.51 -10.98
C LYS A 57 -10.59 -20.78 -11.07
N ARG A 58 -10.93 -21.37 -9.92
CA ARG A 58 -11.82 -22.54 -9.84
C ARG A 58 -13.29 -22.20 -10.08
N LEU A 59 -13.66 -20.91 -10.04
CA LEU A 59 -15.02 -20.45 -10.24
C LEU A 59 -15.22 -19.98 -11.68
N TYR A 60 -16.31 -20.43 -12.31
CA TYR A 60 -16.73 -19.93 -13.62
C TYR A 60 -17.34 -18.54 -13.49
N LEU A 61 -16.48 -17.53 -13.42
CA LEU A 61 -16.88 -16.14 -13.23
C LEU A 61 -17.19 -15.46 -14.57
N SER A 62 -18.34 -14.80 -14.64
CA SER A 62 -18.68 -13.88 -15.73
C SER A 62 -17.72 -12.67 -15.76
N LYS A 63 -17.68 -11.93 -16.87
CA LYS A 63 -16.88 -10.68 -16.96
C LYS A 63 -17.26 -9.67 -15.89
N GLY A 64 -18.57 -9.52 -15.60
CA GLY A 64 -19.07 -8.67 -14.52
C GLY A 64 -18.62 -9.14 -13.14
N GLY A 65 -18.70 -10.43 -12.84
CA GLY A 65 -18.22 -11.03 -11.60
C GLY A 65 -16.73 -10.79 -11.38
N ARG A 66 -15.89 -10.93 -12.42
CA ARG A 66 -14.45 -10.62 -12.34
C ARG A 66 -14.20 -9.15 -12.05
N LEU A 67 -14.94 -8.25 -12.70
CA LEU A 67 -14.82 -6.81 -12.45
C LEU A 67 -15.22 -6.46 -11.01
N THR A 68 -16.28 -7.05 -10.50
CA THR A 68 -16.72 -6.86 -9.10
C THR A 68 -15.64 -7.31 -8.12
N LEU A 69 -15.07 -8.50 -8.28
CA LEU A 69 -13.98 -9.01 -7.44
C LEU A 69 -12.71 -8.17 -7.56
N LEU A 70 -12.40 -7.70 -8.76
CA LEU A 70 -11.27 -6.81 -8.98
C LEU A 70 -11.44 -5.50 -8.19
N LYS A 71 -12.61 -4.87 -8.24
CA LYS A 71 -12.89 -3.61 -7.56
C LYS A 71 -13.00 -3.78 -6.05
N SER A 72 -13.73 -4.77 -5.57
CA SER A 72 -14.02 -4.96 -4.15
C SER A 72 -12.82 -5.53 -3.38
N THR A 73 -12.10 -6.46 -3.94
CA THR A 73 -11.08 -7.21 -3.23
C THR A 73 -9.66 -6.87 -3.70
N LEU A 74 -9.33 -7.08 -4.99
CA LEU A 74 -7.95 -6.89 -5.45
C LEU A 74 -7.48 -5.44 -5.41
N SER A 75 -8.37 -4.48 -5.61
CA SER A 75 -8.04 -3.07 -5.50
C SER A 75 -7.94 -2.58 -4.06
N SER A 76 -8.61 -3.24 -3.11
CA SER A 76 -8.59 -2.88 -1.70
C SER A 76 -7.43 -3.52 -0.92
N LEU A 77 -7.02 -4.74 -1.27
CA LEU A 77 -5.95 -5.47 -0.57
C LEU A 77 -4.65 -4.67 -0.39
N PRO A 78 -4.10 -4.00 -1.42
CA PRO A 78 -2.86 -3.25 -1.29
C PRO A 78 -3.04 -1.87 -0.64
N THR A 79 -4.26 -1.37 -0.43
CA THR A 79 -4.53 0.03 -0.02
C THR A 79 -3.84 0.40 1.28
N TYR A 80 -3.82 -0.50 2.26
CA TYR A 80 -3.17 -0.27 3.55
C TYR A 80 -1.66 -0.09 3.40
N TYR A 81 -1.00 -0.95 2.60
CA TYR A 81 0.43 -0.81 2.29
C TYR A 81 0.72 0.43 1.45
N LEU A 82 -0.15 0.72 0.46
CA LEU A 82 -0.05 1.91 -0.39
C LEU A 82 -0.16 3.22 0.40
N SER A 83 -0.83 3.21 1.55
CA SER A 83 -0.96 4.39 2.41
C SER A 83 0.27 4.68 3.26
N LEU A 84 1.22 3.75 3.35
CA LEU A 84 2.37 3.83 4.26
C LEU A 84 3.72 3.67 3.56
N PHE A 85 3.78 2.89 2.48
CA PHE A 85 5.01 2.60 1.77
C PHE A 85 4.96 3.09 0.33
N VAL A 86 6.11 3.56 -0.16
CA VAL A 86 6.28 3.87 -1.58
C VAL A 86 6.33 2.55 -2.35
N ILE A 87 5.46 2.42 -3.37
CA ILE A 87 5.41 1.22 -4.19
C ILE A 87 6.55 1.21 -5.22
N PRO A 88 7.40 0.18 -5.26
CA PRO A 88 8.37 -0.01 -6.35
C PRO A 88 7.65 -0.28 -7.68
N ILE A 89 8.20 0.22 -8.78
CA ILE A 89 7.62 0.06 -10.13
C ILE A 89 7.42 -1.43 -10.46
N ALA A 90 8.40 -2.28 -10.19
CA ALA A 90 8.32 -3.71 -10.43
C ALA A 90 7.15 -4.39 -9.68
N VAL A 91 6.87 -3.96 -8.44
CA VAL A 91 5.73 -4.45 -7.65
C VAL A 91 4.41 -3.94 -8.24
N ALA A 92 4.36 -2.66 -8.62
CA ALA A 92 3.18 -2.08 -9.26
C ALA A 92 2.83 -2.81 -10.57
N ASP A 93 3.82 -3.14 -11.39
CA ASP A 93 3.62 -3.88 -12.62
C ASP A 93 3.17 -5.33 -12.39
N ARG A 94 3.70 -5.99 -11.35
CA ARG A 94 3.24 -7.34 -10.96
C ARG A 94 1.78 -7.30 -10.51
N LEU A 95 1.40 -6.36 -9.65
CA LEU A 95 0.01 -6.16 -9.22
C LEU A 95 -0.92 -5.83 -10.39
N LYS A 96 -0.49 -4.94 -11.29
CA LYS A 96 -1.20 -4.59 -12.53
C LYS A 96 -1.42 -5.82 -13.42
N ARG A 97 -0.40 -6.65 -13.60
CA ARG A 97 -0.50 -7.90 -14.37
C ARG A 97 -1.54 -8.84 -13.75
N THR A 98 -1.50 -9.00 -12.43
CA THR A 98 -2.46 -9.80 -11.67
C THR A 98 -3.90 -9.32 -11.88
N GLN A 99 -4.14 -8.01 -11.82
CA GLN A 99 -5.44 -7.40 -12.07
C GLN A 99 -5.93 -7.62 -13.51
N ARG A 100 -5.03 -7.45 -14.50
CA ARG A 100 -5.34 -7.69 -15.91
C ARG A 100 -5.72 -9.16 -16.17
N ASN A 101 -4.93 -10.09 -15.64
CA ASN A 101 -5.18 -11.51 -15.79
C ASN A 101 -6.55 -11.93 -15.24
N LEU A 102 -6.95 -11.40 -14.08
CA LEU A 102 -8.29 -11.65 -13.57
C LEU A 102 -9.36 -11.08 -14.50
N LEU A 103 -9.24 -9.82 -14.91
CA LEU A 103 -10.26 -9.14 -15.72
C LEU A 103 -10.50 -9.85 -17.04
N TRP A 104 -9.42 -10.22 -17.74
CA TRP A 104 -9.49 -10.87 -19.05
C TRP A 104 -9.66 -12.39 -18.96
N GLY A 105 -9.49 -12.96 -17.76
CA GLY A 105 -9.55 -14.40 -17.53
C GLY A 105 -8.39 -15.16 -18.17
N SER A 106 -7.22 -14.52 -18.21
CA SER A 106 -5.99 -15.18 -18.60
C SER A 106 -5.49 -16.08 -17.48
N SER A 107 -5.02 -17.28 -17.83
CA SER A 107 -4.32 -18.22 -16.95
C SER A 107 -2.94 -18.51 -17.54
N GLU A 108 -2.13 -19.29 -16.82
CA GLU A 108 -0.83 -19.77 -17.33
C GLU A 108 -1.01 -20.71 -18.53
N GLU A 109 -2.11 -21.47 -18.52
CA GLU A 109 -2.46 -22.43 -19.58
C GLU A 109 -3.17 -21.78 -20.77
N CYS A 110 -3.90 -20.68 -20.55
CA CYS A 110 -4.69 -20.01 -21.58
C CYS A 110 -4.49 -18.50 -21.51
N PHE A 111 -3.61 -17.98 -22.34
CA PHE A 111 -3.41 -16.54 -22.48
C PHE A 111 -4.55 -15.93 -23.29
N LYS A 112 -5.19 -14.89 -22.74
CA LYS A 112 -6.20 -14.10 -23.46
C LYS A 112 -5.69 -12.68 -23.69
N TYR A 113 -5.73 -12.26 -24.94
CA TYR A 113 -5.36 -10.91 -25.31
C TYR A 113 -6.29 -9.88 -24.67
N PRO A 114 -5.73 -8.80 -24.10
CA PRO A 114 -6.55 -7.71 -23.61
C PRO A 114 -7.22 -6.98 -24.77
N LEU A 115 -8.56 -6.91 -24.76
CA LEU A 115 -9.34 -6.26 -25.80
C LEU A 115 -9.19 -4.73 -25.78
N VAL A 116 -8.82 -4.16 -24.65
CA VAL A 116 -8.71 -2.72 -24.42
C VAL A 116 -7.42 -2.41 -23.64
N ALA A 117 -6.75 -1.33 -24.01
CA ALA A 117 -5.57 -0.85 -23.30
C ALA A 117 -5.88 -0.58 -21.83
N TRP A 118 -4.96 -0.96 -20.92
CA TRP A 118 -5.16 -0.83 -19.49
C TRP A 118 -5.39 0.61 -19.04
N GLU A 119 -4.80 1.55 -19.74
CA GLU A 119 -4.96 2.99 -19.52
C GLU A 119 -6.41 3.43 -19.70
N LYS A 120 -7.10 2.89 -20.72
CA LYS A 120 -8.54 3.12 -20.95
C LYS A 120 -9.41 2.46 -19.90
N VAL A 121 -9.05 1.23 -19.48
CA VAL A 121 -9.73 0.51 -18.40
C VAL A 121 -9.68 1.31 -17.08
N CYS A 122 -8.59 2.00 -16.83
CA CYS A 122 -8.40 2.82 -15.63
C CYS A 122 -9.07 4.21 -15.68
N LEU A 123 -9.66 4.62 -16.78
CA LEU A 123 -10.40 5.88 -16.86
C LEU A 123 -11.63 5.86 -15.93
N PRO A 124 -12.11 7.02 -15.50
CA PRO A 124 -13.39 7.15 -14.80
C PRO A 124 -14.55 6.56 -15.61
N ILE A 125 -15.60 6.13 -14.94
CA ILE A 125 -16.79 5.56 -15.58
C ILE A 125 -17.43 6.57 -16.54
N ASP A 126 -17.51 7.84 -16.13
CA ASP A 126 -18.04 8.94 -16.93
C ASP A 126 -17.23 9.20 -18.21
N SER A 127 -15.96 8.76 -18.23
CA SER A 127 -15.07 8.83 -19.39
C SER A 127 -14.98 7.50 -20.18
N GLY A 128 -15.93 6.59 -19.97
CA GLY A 128 -15.98 5.29 -20.65
C GLY A 128 -15.01 4.24 -20.14
N GLY A 129 -14.37 4.46 -18.99
CA GLY A 129 -13.51 3.49 -18.32
C GLY A 129 -14.25 2.62 -17.31
N LEU A 130 -13.52 1.75 -16.63
CA LEU A 130 -14.06 0.93 -15.55
C LEU A 130 -13.76 1.49 -14.15
N GLY A 131 -13.09 2.63 -14.03
CA GLY A 131 -12.77 3.27 -12.76
C GLY A 131 -11.77 2.49 -11.89
N ILE A 132 -10.90 1.68 -12.49
CA ILE A 132 -9.86 0.96 -11.78
C ILE A 132 -8.71 1.93 -11.47
N LYS A 133 -8.27 1.98 -10.21
CA LYS A 133 -7.24 2.92 -9.77
C LYS A 133 -5.87 2.55 -10.32
N LYS A 134 -5.16 3.50 -10.91
CA LYS A 134 -3.75 3.37 -11.27
C LYS A 134 -2.91 3.34 -9.99
N LEU A 135 -2.27 2.21 -9.68
CA LEU A 135 -1.62 1.94 -8.39
C LEU A 135 -0.58 2.99 -8.00
N VAL A 136 0.28 3.40 -8.94
CA VAL A 136 1.34 4.39 -8.65
C VAL A 136 0.74 5.77 -8.31
N HIS A 137 -0.26 6.23 -9.07
CA HIS A 137 -0.91 7.52 -8.80
C HIS A 137 -1.70 7.46 -7.49
N PHE A 138 -2.38 6.34 -7.24
CA PHE A 138 -3.12 6.13 -6.01
C PHE A 138 -2.20 6.11 -4.79
N ASN A 139 -1.04 5.45 -4.89
CA ASN A 139 -0.01 5.46 -3.85
C ASN A 139 0.48 6.88 -3.54
N ARG A 140 0.82 7.67 -4.58
CA ARG A 140 1.23 9.07 -4.41
C ARG A 140 0.16 9.91 -3.72
N ALA A 141 -1.11 9.75 -4.10
CA ALA A 141 -2.22 10.47 -3.48
C ALA A 141 -2.40 10.09 -1.99
N LEU A 142 -2.29 8.80 -1.66
CA LEU A 142 -2.38 8.33 -0.27
C LEU A 142 -1.23 8.82 0.60
N LEU A 143 0.00 8.83 0.05
CA LEU A 143 1.17 9.36 0.76
C LEU A 143 1.11 10.89 0.88
N GLY A 144 0.65 11.59 -0.17
CA GLY A 144 0.45 13.05 -0.16
C GLY A 144 -0.52 13.50 0.93
N LYS A 145 -1.53 12.67 1.27
CA LYS A 145 -2.44 12.93 2.39
C LYS A 145 -1.70 13.13 3.73
N TRP A 146 -0.62 12.39 3.95
CA TRP A 146 0.18 12.54 5.19
C TRP A 146 0.90 13.87 5.24
N LEU A 147 1.46 14.33 4.12
CA LEU A 147 2.10 15.64 4.02
C LEU A 147 1.09 16.76 4.27
N TRP A 148 -0.07 16.68 3.64
CA TRP A 148 -1.14 17.66 3.85
C TRP A 148 -1.62 17.69 5.31
N ARG A 149 -1.81 16.54 5.95
CA ARG A 149 -2.15 16.45 7.38
C ARG A 149 -1.04 17.03 8.25
N PHE A 150 0.23 16.77 7.92
CA PHE A 150 1.37 17.31 8.66
C PHE A 150 1.36 18.85 8.68
N GLY A 151 1.03 19.50 7.58
CA GLY A 151 0.88 20.95 7.50
C GLY A 151 -0.29 21.50 8.33
N ARG A 152 -1.41 20.75 8.43
CA ARG A 152 -2.64 21.23 9.08
C ARG A 152 -2.79 20.84 10.56
N GLU A 153 -2.30 19.69 10.94
CA GLU A 153 -2.53 19.11 12.28
C GLU A 153 -1.38 19.48 13.26
N GLY A 154 -1.15 20.80 13.48
CA GLY A 154 -0.03 21.33 14.25
C GLY A 154 0.12 20.79 15.67
N THR A 155 -0.98 20.55 16.36
CA THR A 155 -1.03 20.16 17.78
C THR A 155 -1.03 18.64 18.01
N HIS A 156 -1.20 17.84 16.96
CA HIS A 156 -1.33 16.40 17.10
C HIS A 156 -0.01 15.72 17.52
N LEU A 157 -0.12 14.74 18.42
CA LEU A 157 1.03 14.02 19.00
C LEU A 157 1.94 13.39 17.92
N TRP A 158 1.34 12.79 16.90
CA TRP A 158 2.10 12.16 15.81
C TRP A 158 2.96 13.17 15.03
N ARG A 159 2.45 14.39 14.78
CA ARG A 159 3.22 15.47 14.14
C ARG A 159 4.38 15.92 15.03
N ARG A 160 4.14 16.13 16.31
CA ARG A 160 5.16 16.48 17.28
C ARG A 160 6.27 15.43 17.34
N ALA A 161 5.92 14.14 17.36
CA ALA A 161 6.90 13.05 17.36
C ALA A 161 7.75 13.03 16.08
N ILE A 162 7.18 13.31 14.91
CA ILE A 162 7.91 13.40 13.65
C ILE A 162 8.81 14.64 13.64
N ALA A 163 8.29 15.80 14.04
CA ALA A 163 9.05 17.05 14.11
C ALA A 163 10.26 16.93 15.06
N THR A 164 10.09 16.29 16.21
CA THR A 164 11.18 16.03 17.17
C THR A 164 12.27 15.14 16.57
N LYS A 165 11.87 14.14 15.75
CA LYS A 165 12.84 13.18 15.18
C LYS A 165 13.57 13.70 13.95
N TYR A 166 12.89 14.46 13.09
CA TYR A 166 13.41 14.86 11.77
C TYR A 166 13.65 16.37 11.63
N GLY A 167 13.30 17.15 12.65
CA GLY A 167 13.30 18.59 12.60
C GLY A 167 12.07 19.14 11.86
N GLU A 168 11.69 20.37 12.16
CA GLU A 168 10.78 21.14 11.31
C GLU A 168 11.63 21.74 10.18
N GLY A 169 11.67 21.08 9.03
CA GLY A 169 12.26 21.69 7.85
C GLY A 169 11.54 23.00 7.58
N GLN A 170 12.28 24.09 7.53
CA GLN A 170 11.81 25.35 6.97
C GLN A 170 11.55 25.12 5.47
N GLY A 171 10.39 24.56 5.16
CA GLY A 171 9.82 24.62 3.82
C GLY A 171 9.29 26.02 3.61
N GLY A 172 10.19 26.95 3.32
CA GLY A 172 9.80 28.24 2.74
C GLY A 172 9.10 27.96 1.44
N VAL A 173 7.79 28.19 1.42
CA VAL A 173 7.08 28.51 0.21
C VAL A 173 7.42 29.97 -0.02
N ASP A 174 8.46 30.23 -0.77
CA ASP A 174 8.67 31.53 -1.39
C ASP A 174 7.56 31.67 -2.46
N ASP A 175 6.84 32.77 -2.35
CA ASP A 175 5.76 33.20 -3.25
C ASP A 175 6.15 33.25 -4.74
#